data_31bf8194d32d0f56fe0cdba28b6ad098
#
_entry.id   31bf8194d32d0f56fe0cdba28b6ad098
#
_cell.length_a   1.000
_cell.length_b   1.000
_cell.length_c   1.000
_cell.angle_alpha   90.00
_cell.angle_beta   90.00
_cell.angle_gamma   90.00
#
_symmetry.space_group_name_H-M   'P 1'
#
loop_
_entity.id
_entity.type
_entity.pdbx_description
1 polymer ?
#
loop_
_entity_poly.entity_id
_entity_poly.type
_entity_poly.pdbx_seq_one_letter_code
_entity_poly.pdbx_strand_id
1 'polypeptide(L)'
;MEELGYDLFQNWTGGRGWRLGQTYLVFEQSPDLSADEHDRRRPGLNHLAFHIEDTAAVDRLVEQAVRNGWTLMFPERHPHAGGEQHYAAYLEDADGFEVELVAFAVP
;
A
#
# COMPACT_ATOMS: atom_id res chain seq x y z
N MET A 1 -3.90 -6.95 3.60
CA MET A 1 -4.93 -6.98 2.51
C MET A 1 -6.35 -7.15 3.05
N GLU A 2 -6.53 -7.93 4.09
CA GLU A 2 -7.87 -8.09 4.70
C GLU A 2 -8.40 -6.76 5.23
N GLU A 3 -7.54 -5.95 5.82
CA GLU A 3 -7.88 -4.62 6.34
C GLU A 3 -8.36 -3.66 5.26
N LEU A 4 -8.00 -3.93 3.98
CA LEU A 4 -8.45 -3.18 2.82
C LEU A 4 -9.70 -3.79 2.17
N GLY A 5 -10.25 -4.86 2.76
CA GLY A 5 -11.43 -5.54 2.26
C GLY A 5 -11.15 -6.63 1.23
N TYR A 6 -9.89 -6.96 1.00
CA TYR A 6 -9.51 -8.01 0.05
C TYR A 6 -9.51 -9.37 0.73
N ASP A 7 -10.03 -10.38 0.04
CA ASP A 7 -10.04 -11.76 0.49
C ASP A 7 -8.94 -12.56 -0.18
N LEU A 8 -8.27 -13.41 0.59
CA LEU A 8 -7.29 -14.34 0.04
C LEU A 8 -8.00 -15.35 -0.86
N PHE A 9 -7.55 -15.50 -2.11
CA PHE A 9 -8.14 -16.48 -3.03
C PHE A 9 -7.11 -17.38 -3.72
N GLN A 10 -5.84 -17.00 -3.73
CA GLN A 10 -4.75 -17.81 -4.26
C GLN A 10 -3.61 -17.85 -3.22
N ASN A 11 -3.05 -19.03 -3.02
CA ASN A 11 -1.96 -19.20 -2.08
C ASN A 11 -1.08 -20.35 -2.56
N TRP A 12 0.16 -20.04 -2.90
CA TRP A 12 1.14 -21.04 -3.34
C TRP A 12 2.51 -20.70 -2.78
N THR A 13 3.50 -21.56 -3.02
CA THR A 13 4.84 -21.41 -2.41
C THR A 13 5.49 -20.05 -2.68
N GLY A 14 5.34 -19.53 -3.90
CA GLY A 14 6.00 -18.28 -4.33
C GLY A 14 5.17 -17.02 -4.18
N GLY A 15 3.87 -17.10 -3.77
CA GLY A 15 3.05 -15.91 -3.74
C GLY A 15 1.65 -16.10 -3.24
N ARG A 16 0.90 -15.01 -3.26
CA ARG A 16 -0.50 -14.96 -2.85
C ARG A 16 -1.29 -14.01 -3.74
N GLY A 17 -2.55 -14.36 -4.00
CA GLY A 17 -3.49 -13.49 -4.67
C GLY A 17 -4.61 -13.08 -3.73
N TRP A 18 -5.00 -11.82 -3.77
CA TRP A 18 -6.05 -11.24 -2.95
C TRP A 18 -7.09 -10.60 -3.85
N ARG A 19 -8.35 -10.75 -3.53
CA ARG A 19 -9.45 -10.31 -4.39
C ARG A 19 -10.45 -9.42 -3.65
N LEU A 20 -10.89 -8.38 -4.34
CA LEU A 20 -12.01 -7.54 -3.92
C LEU A 20 -12.90 -7.33 -5.16
N GLY A 21 -14.12 -7.91 -5.15
CA GLY A 21 -15.00 -7.87 -6.31
C GLY A 21 -14.35 -8.50 -7.53
N GLN A 22 -14.23 -7.72 -8.62
CA GLN A 22 -13.60 -8.17 -9.85
C GLN A 22 -12.12 -7.79 -9.96
N THR A 23 -11.61 -7.07 -8.98
CA THR A 23 -10.21 -6.67 -8.93
C THR A 23 -9.44 -7.64 -8.05
N TYR A 24 -8.25 -8.02 -8.50
CA TYR A 24 -7.37 -8.82 -7.66
C TYR A 24 -5.94 -8.34 -7.77
N LEU A 25 -5.16 -8.60 -6.72
CA LEU A 25 -3.74 -8.27 -6.65
C LEU A 25 -2.97 -9.55 -6.37
N VAL A 26 -1.84 -9.71 -7.03
CA VAL A 26 -0.95 -10.86 -6.85
C VAL A 26 0.39 -10.35 -6.31
N PHE A 27 0.85 -10.97 -5.24
CA PHE A 27 2.16 -10.73 -4.66
C PHE A 27 2.98 -11.99 -4.84
N GLU A 28 4.11 -11.88 -5.51
CA GLU A 28 4.92 -13.03 -5.88
C GLU A 28 6.40 -12.74 -5.70
N GLN A 29 7.12 -13.71 -5.17
CA GLN A 29 8.58 -13.73 -5.24
C GLN A 29 8.96 -14.70 -6.35
N SER A 30 9.22 -14.16 -7.53
CA SER A 30 9.60 -14.97 -8.69
C SER A 30 11.04 -15.44 -8.57
N PRO A 31 11.35 -16.68 -9.02
CA PRO A 31 12.75 -17.11 -9.13
C PRO A 31 13.53 -16.33 -10.18
N ASP A 32 12.83 -15.58 -11.06
CA ASP A 32 13.44 -14.78 -12.13
C ASP A 32 13.67 -13.31 -11.74
N LEU A 33 13.58 -12.97 -10.46
CA LEU A 33 13.85 -11.60 -10.02
C LEU A 33 15.25 -11.15 -10.41
N SER A 34 15.34 -9.95 -10.99
CA SER A 34 16.62 -9.36 -11.39
C SER A 34 17.32 -8.60 -10.27
N ALA A 35 16.59 -8.32 -9.17
CA ALA A 35 17.10 -7.61 -7.99
C ALA A 35 16.27 -7.98 -6.77
N ASP A 36 16.84 -7.76 -5.58
CA ASP A 36 16.17 -8.08 -4.32
C ASP A 36 15.18 -7.00 -3.88
N GLU A 37 15.39 -5.76 -4.33
CA GLU A 37 14.60 -4.63 -3.90
C GLU A 37 13.95 -3.91 -5.07
N HIS A 38 12.77 -3.37 -4.83
CA HIS A 38 12.08 -2.51 -5.78
C HIS A 38 12.60 -1.08 -5.67
N ASP A 39 12.80 -0.42 -6.82
CA ASP A 39 13.15 1.00 -6.88
C ASP A 39 12.04 1.75 -7.60
N ARG A 40 11.24 2.52 -6.86
CA ARG A 40 10.11 3.28 -7.40
C ARG A 40 10.51 4.39 -8.39
N ARG A 41 11.79 4.77 -8.40
CA ARG A 41 12.30 5.79 -9.31
C ARG A 41 12.72 5.25 -10.67
N ARG A 42 12.69 3.93 -10.85
CA ARG A 42 12.91 3.29 -12.15
C ARG A 42 11.60 3.22 -12.93
N PRO A 43 11.67 3.08 -14.27
CA PRO A 43 10.46 2.79 -15.05
C PRO A 43 9.74 1.56 -14.50
N GLY A 44 8.42 1.66 -14.37
CA GLY A 44 7.60 0.60 -13.82
C GLY A 44 6.69 1.15 -12.73
N LEU A 45 6.36 0.31 -11.75
CA LEU A 45 5.47 0.68 -10.66
C LEU A 45 6.11 1.75 -9.78
N ASN A 46 5.41 2.87 -9.60
CA ASN A 46 5.77 3.86 -8.59
C ASN A 46 5.11 3.51 -7.25
N HIS A 47 3.79 3.45 -7.21
CA HIS A 47 3.06 3.06 -6.01
C HIS A 47 1.67 2.54 -6.35
N LEU A 48 1.04 1.87 -5.38
CA LEU A 48 -0.37 1.47 -5.42
C LEU A 48 -1.15 2.38 -4.48
N ALA A 49 -2.30 2.86 -4.93
CA ALA A 49 -3.17 3.70 -4.10
C ALA A 49 -4.48 2.98 -3.82
N PHE A 50 -4.92 3.02 -2.57
CA PHE A 50 -6.18 2.43 -2.14
C PHE A 50 -7.05 3.51 -1.51
N HIS A 51 -8.30 3.59 -1.94
CA HIS A 51 -9.29 4.46 -1.29
C HIS A 51 -9.73 3.84 0.04
N ILE A 52 -9.70 4.65 1.08
CA ILE A 52 -10.11 4.28 2.43
C ILE A 52 -11.33 5.12 2.80
N GLU A 53 -12.24 4.56 3.59
CA GLU A 53 -13.55 5.17 3.82
C GLU A 53 -13.51 6.58 4.44
N ASP A 54 -12.57 6.82 5.36
CA ASP A 54 -12.43 8.13 6.02
C ASP A 54 -11.04 8.33 6.62
N THR A 55 -10.81 9.54 7.16
CA THR A 55 -9.50 9.89 7.74
C THR A 55 -9.16 9.06 8.98
N ALA A 56 -10.16 8.74 9.79
CA ALA A 56 -9.93 7.93 11.00
C ALA A 56 -9.47 6.52 10.63
N ALA A 57 -10.02 5.94 9.57
CA ALA A 57 -9.61 4.63 9.08
C ALA A 57 -8.19 4.67 8.51
N VAL A 58 -7.81 5.74 7.80
CA VAL A 58 -6.44 5.93 7.35
C VAL A 58 -5.49 5.93 8.55
N ASP A 59 -5.81 6.70 9.59
CA ASP A 59 -4.96 6.80 10.79
C ASP A 59 -4.78 5.44 11.47
N ARG A 60 -5.85 4.66 11.59
CA ARG A 60 -5.78 3.31 12.18
C ARG A 60 -4.90 2.37 11.37
N LEU A 61 -5.02 2.42 10.05
CA LEU A 61 -4.22 1.58 9.15
C LEU A 61 -2.75 1.96 9.20
N VAL A 62 -2.43 3.25 9.32
CA VAL A 62 -1.05 3.71 9.49
C VAL A 62 -0.43 3.13 10.76
N GLU A 63 -1.13 3.22 11.90
CA GLU A 63 -0.64 2.65 13.15
C GLU A 63 -0.40 1.15 13.03
N GLN A 64 -1.34 0.45 12.44
CA GLN A 64 -1.24 -1.00 12.25
C GLN A 64 -0.08 -1.35 11.31
N ALA A 65 0.07 -0.62 10.22
CA ALA A 65 1.14 -0.86 9.24
C ALA A 65 2.52 -0.64 9.86
N VAL A 66 2.70 0.44 10.61
CA VAL A 66 3.97 0.74 11.28
C VAL A 66 4.32 -0.37 12.27
N ARG A 67 3.36 -0.87 13.02
CA ARG A 67 3.58 -2.02 13.93
C ARG A 67 3.96 -3.29 13.19
N ASN A 68 3.60 -3.41 11.92
CA ASN A 68 3.90 -4.58 11.08
C ASN A 68 5.09 -4.37 10.15
N GLY A 69 5.93 -3.38 10.41
CA GLY A 69 7.20 -3.21 9.72
C GLY A 69 7.20 -2.22 8.56
N TRP A 70 6.08 -1.56 8.28
CA TRP A 70 6.03 -0.50 7.28
C TRP A 70 6.62 0.79 7.81
N THR A 71 7.14 1.62 6.91
CA THR A 71 7.68 2.93 7.25
C THR A 71 6.78 4.01 6.67
N LEU A 72 6.38 4.98 7.51
CA LEU A 72 5.64 6.14 7.05
C LEU A 72 6.60 7.07 6.29
N MET A 73 6.27 7.32 5.02
CA MET A 73 7.03 8.24 4.16
C MET A 73 6.55 9.67 4.38
N PHE A 74 7.44 10.63 4.18
CA PHE A 74 7.13 12.07 4.28
C PHE A 74 6.46 12.46 5.62
N PRO A 75 6.99 12.01 6.77
CA PRO A 75 6.30 12.20 8.05
C PRO A 75 6.09 13.68 8.41
N GLU A 76 6.98 14.57 7.98
CA GLU A 76 6.86 16.00 8.24
C GLU A 76 5.74 16.68 7.46
N ARG A 77 5.23 16.02 6.40
CA ARG A 77 4.12 16.53 5.60
C ARG A 77 2.85 15.70 5.76
N HIS A 78 2.95 14.56 6.43
CA HIS A 78 1.79 13.71 6.67
C HIS A 78 0.74 14.44 7.50
N PRO A 79 -0.57 14.36 7.19
CA PRO A 79 -1.20 13.54 6.16
C PRO A 79 -1.45 14.25 4.82
N HIS A 80 -0.73 15.32 4.54
CA HIS A 80 -0.94 16.15 3.36
C HIS A 80 0.26 16.18 2.40
N ALA A 81 1.04 15.10 2.36
CA ALA A 81 2.19 15.01 1.46
C ALA A 81 1.80 15.13 -0.02
N GLY A 82 0.58 14.71 -0.37
CA GLY A 82 0.05 14.82 -1.73
C GLY A 82 -0.71 16.11 -2.03
N GLY A 83 -0.80 17.06 -1.06
CA GLY A 83 -1.51 18.32 -1.21
C GLY A 83 -2.49 18.60 -0.08
N GLU A 84 -2.87 19.88 0.10
CA GLU A 84 -3.71 20.31 1.21
C GLU A 84 -5.12 19.68 1.21
N GLN A 85 -5.63 19.38 0.01
CA GLN A 85 -6.96 18.79 -0.15
C GLN A 85 -6.92 17.26 -0.20
N HIS A 86 -5.75 16.68 0.01
CA HIS A 86 -5.50 15.25 -0.16
C HIS A 86 -5.04 14.64 1.16
N TYR A 87 -5.95 13.97 1.86
CA TYR A 87 -5.63 13.29 3.11
C TYR A 87 -5.18 11.87 2.80
N ALA A 88 -3.89 11.63 2.87
CA ALA A 88 -3.33 10.34 2.51
C ALA A 88 -2.08 10.01 3.31
N ALA A 89 -1.85 8.71 3.50
CA ALA A 89 -0.62 8.20 4.07
C ALA A 89 0.16 7.48 2.98
N TYR A 90 1.44 7.74 2.91
CA TYR A 90 2.37 7.05 2.02
C TYR A 90 3.25 6.15 2.87
N LEU A 91 3.25 4.87 2.56
CA LEU A 91 3.93 3.85 3.33
C LEU A 91 4.86 3.05 2.42
N GLU A 92 6.00 2.65 2.96
CA GLU A 92 6.98 1.84 2.23
C GLU A 92 7.25 0.57 3.02
N ASP A 93 7.29 -0.57 2.33
CA ASP A 93 7.66 -1.84 2.95
C ASP A 93 9.18 -2.06 2.94
N ALA A 94 9.63 -3.19 3.51
CA ALA A 94 11.06 -3.51 3.60
C ALA A 94 11.71 -3.70 2.22
N ASP A 95 10.93 -4.00 1.19
CA ASP A 95 11.43 -4.23 -0.17
C ASP A 95 11.39 -2.99 -1.05
N GLY A 96 10.93 -1.86 -0.52
CA GLY A 96 10.88 -0.59 -1.24
C GLY A 96 9.58 -0.34 -2.01
N PHE A 97 8.54 -1.16 -1.82
CA PHE A 97 7.24 -0.92 -2.42
C PHE A 97 6.49 0.18 -1.67
N GLU A 98 5.97 1.14 -2.41
CA GLU A 98 5.21 2.25 -1.85
C GLU A 98 3.71 2.02 -2.02
N VAL A 99 2.95 2.27 -0.94
CA VAL A 99 1.50 2.20 -0.92
C VAL A 99 0.95 3.53 -0.44
N GLU A 100 -0.09 4.02 -1.09
CA GLU A 100 -0.83 5.21 -0.67
C GLU A 100 -2.20 4.79 -0.15
N LEU A 101 -2.55 5.24 1.05
CA LEU A 101 -3.87 5.06 1.63
C LEU A 101 -4.55 6.42 1.65
N VAL A 102 -5.52 6.62 0.76
CA VAL A 102 -6.15 7.92 0.57
C VAL A 102 -7.61 7.90 1.05
N ALA A 103 -7.95 8.83 1.94
CA ALA A 103 -9.34 8.99 2.39
C ALA A 103 -10.20 9.52 1.25
N PHE A 104 -11.43 9.03 1.12
CA PHE A 104 -12.37 9.61 0.19
C PHE A 104 -12.51 11.10 0.49
N ALA A 105 -12.62 11.92 -0.57
CA ALA A 105 -12.79 13.35 -0.42
C ALA A 105 -14.06 13.62 0.41
N VAL A 106 -13.90 14.39 1.49
CA VAL A 106 -15.04 14.85 2.28
C VAL A 106 -15.67 16.00 1.52
N PRO A 107 -17.00 15.96 1.27
CA PRO A 107 -17.69 17.05 0.59
C PRO A 107 -17.56 18.38 1.34
#